data_52c76fa784f3d18780573446a721681f
#
_entry.id   52c76fa784f3d18780573446a721681f
#
_cell.length_a   1.000
_cell.length_b   1.000
_cell.length_c   1.000
_cell.angle_alpha   90.00
_cell.angle_beta   90.00
_cell.angle_gamma   90.00
#
_symmetry.space_group_name_H-M   'P 1'
#
loop_
_entity.id
_entity.type
_entity.pdbx_description
1 polymer ?
#
loop_
_entity_poly.entity_id
_entity_poly.type
_entity_poly.pdbx_seq_one_letter_code
_entity_poly.pdbx_strand_id
1 'polypeptide(L)'
;MNAGDLSTRATFQSPVQSRDDDGQVVQGWADEFTAWANIRYLRGTEAVMQARMQSRSPAILTIRSSAQARAVTSEWRAVIDGRVFEVREDPRPTPDRAFLEMLAEAI
;
A
#
# COMPACT_ATOMS: atom_id res chain seq x y z
N MET A 1 -14.16 10.75 6.12
CA MET A 1 -13.83 9.42 6.68
C MET A 1 -13.58 9.54 8.17
N ASN A 2 -14.05 8.59 8.94
CA ASN A 2 -13.84 8.52 10.38
C ASN A 2 -12.79 7.47 10.71
N ALA A 3 -12.16 7.61 11.87
CA ALA A 3 -11.20 6.60 12.34
C ALA A 3 -11.82 5.20 12.44
N GLY A 4 -13.13 5.11 12.72
CA GLY A 4 -13.84 3.84 12.77
C GLY A 4 -13.94 3.10 11.44
N ASP A 5 -13.74 3.80 10.31
CA ASP A 5 -13.71 3.18 8.99
C ASP A 5 -12.38 2.48 8.69
N LEU A 6 -11.36 2.71 9.53
CA LEU A 6 -10.06 2.07 9.42
C LEU A 6 -10.08 0.77 10.22
N SER A 7 -10.55 -0.30 9.62
CA SER A 7 -10.85 -1.54 10.33
C SER A 7 -9.94 -2.72 10.00
N THR A 8 -8.99 -2.54 9.09
CA THR A 8 -8.11 -3.61 8.63
C THR A 8 -6.65 -3.28 8.97
N ARG A 9 -5.91 -4.24 9.51
CA ARG A 9 -4.50 -4.04 9.84
C ARG A 9 -3.65 -4.20 8.59
N ALA A 10 -2.80 -3.22 8.33
CA ALA A 10 -1.88 -3.22 7.22
C ALA A 10 -0.45 -3.06 7.72
N THR A 11 0.44 -3.93 7.28
CA THR A 11 1.88 -3.81 7.54
C THR A 11 2.54 -3.23 6.30
N PHE A 12 3.10 -2.03 6.43
CA PHE A 12 3.77 -1.36 5.32
C PHE A 12 5.24 -1.76 5.30
N GLN A 13 5.72 -2.11 4.10
CA GLN A 13 7.08 -2.59 3.88
C GLN A 13 7.77 -1.73 2.84
N SER A 14 9.02 -1.35 3.14
CA SER A 14 9.87 -0.65 2.19
C SER A 14 10.78 -1.63 1.45
N PRO A 15 11.18 -1.31 0.20
CA PRO A 15 12.13 -2.15 -0.51
C PRO A 15 13.52 -1.99 0.11
N VAL A 16 14.20 -3.12 0.28
CA VAL A 16 15.57 -3.14 0.74
C VAL A 16 16.42 -4.00 -0.19
N GLN A 17 17.69 -3.66 -0.32
CA GLN A 17 18.64 -4.45 -1.08
C GLN A 17 19.70 -4.98 -0.12
N SER A 18 20.04 -6.24 -0.29
CA SER A 18 21.12 -6.88 0.47
C SER A 18 21.99 -7.67 -0.50
N ARG A 19 23.14 -8.12 -0.03
CA ARG A 19 23.99 -9.02 -0.81
C ARG A 19 23.97 -10.38 -0.16
N ASP A 20 23.87 -11.41 -1.00
CA ASP A 20 23.99 -12.78 -0.52
C ASP A 20 25.46 -13.16 -0.33
N ASP A 21 25.70 -14.42 0.06
CA ASP A 21 27.04 -14.92 0.30
C ASP A 21 27.92 -14.93 -0.95
N ASP A 22 27.31 -14.94 -2.14
CA ASP A 22 28.00 -14.88 -3.43
C ASP A 22 28.22 -13.44 -3.92
N GLY A 23 27.81 -12.44 -3.13
CA GLY A 23 27.95 -11.03 -3.47
C GLY A 23 26.89 -10.51 -4.44
N GLN A 24 25.87 -11.30 -4.76
CA GLN A 24 24.77 -10.87 -5.62
C GLN A 24 23.79 -9.99 -4.86
N VAL A 25 23.24 -8.99 -5.56
CA VAL A 25 22.22 -8.11 -4.98
C VAL A 25 20.90 -8.87 -4.90
N VAL A 26 20.34 -8.92 -3.69
CA VAL A 26 19.04 -9.53 -3.41
C VAL A 26 18.06 -8.46 -3.01
N GLN A 27 16.93 -8.39 -3.71
CA GLN A 27 15.83 -7.48 -3.37
C GLN A 27 14.97 -8.12 -2.28
N GLY A 28 14.69 -7.37 -1.23
CA GLY A 28 13.84 -7.82 -0.14
C GLY A 28 12.93 -6.72 0.34
N TRP A 29 12.25 -6.97 1.45
CA TRP A 29 11.30 -6.06 2.05
C TRP A 29 11.53 -5.97 3.55
N ALA A 30 11.44 -4.77 4.10
CA ALA A 30 11.55 -4.53 5.52
C ALA A 30 10.23 -4.01 6.07
N ASP A 31 9.76 -4.59 7.17
CA ASP A 31 8.58 -4.09 7.87
C ASP A 31 8.91 -2.74 8.51
N GLU A 32 8.19 -1.70 8.12
CA GLU A 32 8.41 -0.35 8.64
C GLU A 32 7.43 0.00 9.75
N PHE A 33 6.15 -0.25 9.53
CA PHE A 33 5.13 0.00 10.55
C PHE A 33 3.84 -0.73 10.19
N THR A 34 2.96 -0.83 11.19
CA THR A 34 1.63 -1.39 11.03
C THR A 34 0.60 -0.32 11.39
N ALA A 35 -0.45 -0.20 10.60
CA ALA A 35 -1.49 0.80 10.79
C ALA A 35 -2.86 0.20 10.49
N TRP A 36 -3.90 0.82 11.05
CA TRP A 36 -5.27 0.53 10.63
C TRP A 36 -5.54 1.21 9.30
N ALA A 37 -6.18 0.50 8.40
CA ALA A 37 -6.44 0.95 7.03
C ALA A 37 -7.89 0.69 6.63
N ASN A 38 -8.35 1.49 5.68
CA ASN A 38 -9.58 1.24 4.93
C ASN A 38 -9.17 0.82 3.51
N ILE A 39 -9.83 -0.21 2.98
CA ILE A 39 -9.62 -0.67 1.62
C ILE A 39 -10.91 -0.44 0.84
N ARG A 40 -10.80 0.29 -0.26
CA ARG A 40 -11.93 0.50 -1.17
C ARG A 40 -11.52 0.05 -2.57
N TYR A 41 -12.03 -1.10 -2.98
CA TYR A 41 -11.75 -1.63 -4.31
C TYR A 41 -12.42 -0.77 -5.38
N LEU A 42 -11.68 -0.49 -6.45
CA LEU A 42 -12.19 0.30 -7.57
C LEU A 42 -12.99 -0.57 -8.53
N ARG A 43 -13.97 0.03 -9.21
CA ARG A 43 -14.86 -0.65 -10.14
C ARG A 43 -15.17 0.23 -11.34
N GLY A 44 -15.54 -0.40 -12.46
CA GLY A 44 -16.26 0.25 -13.54
C GLY A 44 -15.45 1.05 -14.55
N THR A 45 -14.13 1.08 -14.45
CA THR A 45 -13.31 1.72 -15.48
C THR A 45 -12.59 0.67 -16.34
N GLU A 46 -12.21 1.05 -17.57
CA GLU A 46 -11.45 0.18 -18.45
C GLU A 46 -10.11 -0.22 -17.83
N ALA A 47 -9.42 0.72 -17.18
CA ALA A 47 -8.15 0.43 -16.50
C ALA A 47 -8.33 -0.61 -15.39
N VAL A 48 -9.44 -0.54 -14.64
CA VAL A 48 -9.77 -1.52 -13.61
C VAL A 48 -10.02 -2.89 -14.22
N MET A 49 -10.76 -2.93 -15.34
CA MET A 49 -11.03 -4.18 -16.05
C MET A 49 -9.74 -4.82 -16.56
N GLN A 50 -8.84 -4.03 -17.14
CA GLN A 50 -7.55 -4.53 -17.62
C GLN A 50 -6.69 -5.07 -16.47
N ALA A 51 -6.66 -4.37 -15.33
CA ALA A 51 -5.92 -4.83 -14.15
C ALA A 51 -6.44 -6.19 -13.67
N ARG A 52 -7.76 -6.37 -13.65
CA ARG A 52 -8.38 -7.63 -13.23
C ARG A 52 -8.04 -8.77 -14.17
N MET A 53 -7.95 -8.51 -15.47
CA MET A 53 -7.54 -9.51 -16.45
C MET A 53 -6.11 -9.99 -16.20
N GLN A 54 -5.29 -9.18 -15.54
CA GLN A 54 -3.92 -9.53 -15.14
C GLN A 54 -3.87 -10.06 -13.70
N SER A 55 -5.01 -10.44 -13.13
CA SER A 55 -5.13 -10.91 -11.75
C SER A 55 -4.73 -9.87 -10.71
N ARG A 56 -4.92 -8.58 -11.02
CA ARG A 56 -4.65 -7.47 -10.12
C ARG A 56 -5.96 -6.81 -9.71
N SER A 57 -6.03 -6.36 -8.48
CA SER A 57 -7.21 -5.68 -7.95
C SER A 57 -6.83 -4.30 -7.45
N PRO A 58 -7.11 -3.24 -8.23
CA PRO A 58 -6.81 -1.89 -7.78
C PRO A 58 -7.74 -1.45 -6.67
N ALA A 59 -7.19 -0.73 -5.71
CA ALA A 59 -7.91 -0.24 -4.55
C ALA A 59 -7.32 1.06 -4.06
N ILE A 60 -8.12 1.83 -3.33
CA ILE A 60 -7.63 2.98 -2.58
C ILE A 60 -7.45 2.55 -1.13
N LEU A 61 -6.24 2.68 -0.64
CA LEU A 61 -5.91 2.45 0.77
C LEU A 61 -5.90 3.79 1.48
N THR A 62 -6.55 3.86 2.62
CA THR A 62 -6.58 5.05 3.47
C THR A 62 -6.05 4.69 4.84
N ILE A 63 -5.09 5.47 5.34
CA ILE A 63 -4.53 5.31 6.68
C ILE A 63 -4.49 6.67 7.37
N ARG A 64 -4.38 6.66 8.69
CA ARG A 64 -4.24 7.91 9.45
C ARG A 64 -2.91 8.56 9.12
N SER A 65 -2.91 9.88 8.96
CA SER A 65 -1.68 10.64 8.73
C SER A 65 -0.77 10.56 9.95
N SER A 66 0.51 10.31 9.71
CA SER A 66 1.55 10.24 10.75
C SER A 66 2.90 10.44 10.07
N ALA A 67 3.94 10.65 10.85
CA ALA A 67 5.29 10.75 10.29
C ALA A 67 5.68 9.46 9.55
N GLN A 68 5.32 8.30 10.09
CA GLN A 68 5.57 7.01 9.45
C GLN A 68 4.78 6.87 8.15
N ALA A 69 3.49 7.23 8.17
CA ALA A 69 2.63 7.14 6.99
C ALA A 69 3.12 8.05 5.86
N ARG A 70 3.63 9.24 6.20
CA ARG A 70 4.14 10.19 5.20
C ARG A 70 5.44 9.74 4.54
N ALA A 71 6.13 8.74 5.11
CA ALA A 71 7.34 8.18 4.52
C ALA A 71 7.06 7.16 3.40
N VAL A 72 5.83 6.67 3.28
CA VAL A 72 5.45 5.69 2.26
C VAL A 72 5.58 6.32 0.87
N THR A 73 6.12 5.56 -0.07
CA THR A 73 6.23 5.98 -1.47
C THR A 73 5.62 4.92 -2.39
N SER A 74 5.55 5.23 -3.68
CA SER A 74 5.06 4.31 -4.69
C SER A 74 5.91 3.05 -4.86
N GLU A 75 7.07 2.99 -4.20
CA GLU A 75 7.94 1.80 -4.23
C GLU A 75 7.65 0.82 -3.10
N TRP A 76 6.82 1.22 -2.14
CA TRP A 76 6.48 0.40 -0.98
C TRP A 76 5.33 -0.57 -1.30
N ARG A 77 5.06 -1.45 -0.38
CA ARG A 77 3.89 -2.33 -0.44
C ARG A 77 3.27 -2.46 0.94
N ALA A 78 2.02 -2.91 0.99
CA ALA A 78 1.32 -3.21 2.23
C ALA A 78 0.90 -4.68 2.22
N VAL A 79 1.06 -5.35 3.35
CA VAL A 79 0.55 -6.71 3.54
C VAL A 79 -0.68 -6.64 4.42
N ILE A 80 -1.81 -7.10 3.90
CA ILE A 80 -3.11 -7.06 4.57
C ILE A 80 -3.75 -8.42 4.47
N ASP A 81 -3.97 -9.08 5.62
CA ASP A 81 -4.56 -10.42 5.69
C ASP A 81 -3.82 -11.44 4.79
N GLY A 82 -2.49 -11.35 4.75
CA GLY A 82 -1.67 -12.23 3.94
C GLY A 82 -1.62 -11.88 2.45
N ARG A 83 -2.33 -10.86 2.02
CA ARG A 83 -2.35 -10.41 0.63
C ARG A 83 -1.46 -9.19 0.46
N VAL A 84 -0.67 -9.17 -0.61
CA VAL A 84 0.23 -8.06 -0.90
C VAL A 84 -0.47 -7.03 -1.78
N PHE A 85 -0.41 -5.77 -1.35
CA PHE A 85 -0.89 -4.62 -2.12
C PHE A 85 0.31 -3.76 -2.48
N GLU A 86 0.62 -3.66 -3.76
CA GLU A 86 1.69 -2.78 -4.24
C GLU A 86 1.19 -1.34 -4.30
N VAL A 87 1.88 -0.41 -3.65
CA VAL A 87 1.56 1.02 -3.72
C VAL A 87 1.95 1.53 -5.10
N ARG A 88 1.01 2.16 -5.81
CA ARG A 88 1.19 2.57 -7.21
C ARG A 88 1.38 4.07 -7.37
N GLU A 89 1.08 4.86 -6.33
CA GLU A 89 1.33 6.29 -6.31
C GLU A 89 1.69 6.72 -4.90
N ASP A 90 2.42 7.82 -4.78
CA ASP A 90 2.75 8.37 -3.49
C ASP A 90 1.46 8.77 -2.76
N PRO A 91 1.37 8.52 -1.44
CA PRO A 91 0.18 8.88 -0.68
C PRO A 91 -0.12 10.38 -0.76
N ARG A 92 -1.40 10.70 -0.82
CA ARG A 92 -1.89 12.09 -0.81
C ARG A 92 -2.71 12.36 0.43
N PRO A 93 -2.57 13.54 1.04
CA PRO A 93 -3.41 13.88 2.18
C PRO A 93 -4.86 14.09 1.75
N THR A 94 -5.79 13.72 2.64
CA THR A 94 -7.20 14.08 2.47
C THR A 94 -7.37 15.59 2.69
N PRO A 95 -8.52 16.20 2.27
CA PRO A 95 -8.71 17.64 2.43
C PRO A 95 -8.55 18.14 3.86
N ASP A 96 -8.96 17.37 4.86
CA ASP A 96 -8.80 17.71 6.28
C ASP A 96 -7.40 17.36 6.83
N ARG A 97 -6.55 16.71 6.02
CA ARG A 97 -5.19 16.28 6.36
C ARG A 97 -5.11 15.28 7.51
N ALA A 98 -6.23 14.68 7.88
CA ALA A 98 -6.25 13.68 8.95
C ALA A 98 -5.81 12.31 8.46
N PHE A 99 -5.93 12.04 7.16
CA PHE A 99 -5.65 10.75 6.55
C PHE A 99 -4.79 10.90 5.30
N LEU A 100 -4.17 9.79 4.90
CA LEU A 100 -3.46 9.67 3.62
C LEU A 100 -4.15 8.60 2.79
N GLU A 101 -4.34 8.90 1.50
CA GLU A 101 -4.92 7.97 0.54
C GLU A 101 -3.88 7.61 -0.51
N MET A 102 -3.87 6.36 -0.94
CA MET A 102 -2.95 5.89 -1.96
C MET A 102 -3.60 4.87 -2.85
N LEU A 103 -3.29 4.93 -4.14
CA LEU A 103 -3.68 3.88 -5.09
C LEU A 103 -2.75 2.69 -4.89
N ALA A 104 -3.33 1.52 -4.76
CA ALA A 104 -2.59 0.27 -4.63
C ALA A 104 -3.24 -0.82 -5.46
N GLU A 105 -2.47 -1.83 -5.82
CA GLU A 105 -2.98 -3.00 -6.54
C GLU A 105 -2.65 -4.26 -5.75
N ALA A 106 -3.68 -5.03 -5.44
CA ALA A 106 -3.50 -6.34 -4.83
C ALA A 106 -3.02 -7.34 -5.89
N ILE A 107 -2.06 -8.13 -5.52
CA ILE A 107 -1.49 -9.16 -6.37
C ILE A 107 -2.17 -10.49 -6.09
#